data_7ea8477992c127a94a1509fa839d9600
#
_entry.id   7ea8477992c127a94a1509fa839d9600
#
_cell.length_a   1.000
_cell.length_b   1.000
_cell.length_c   1.000
_cell.angle_alpha   90.00
_cell.angle_beta   90.00
_cell.angle_gamma   90.00
#
_symmetry.space_group_name_H-M   'P 1'
#
loop_
_entity.id
_entity.type
_entity.pdbx_description
1 polymer ?
#
loop_
_entity_poly.entity_id
_entity_poly.type
_entity_poly.pdbx_seq_one_letter_code
_entity_poly.pdbx_strand_id
1 'polypeptide(L)'
;MADTSRTAAARIADEPRLDTAWEASLLLAALASHAGDRVDFLAWDRRVRGRVQGASGPALLARMVDAMAGIEAELIEADWASVPGQVRQVTSRRALVVLLTAADAPGNSRGLLTVLPQLTARHTVIVASVADPTIVASARERGSLDEVYAAAAAERARLDADRVAAAMRRLGAITVAAPPQELPPALADAYLELKAAGRL
;
A
#
# COMPACT_ATOMS: atom_id res chain seq x y z
N MET A 1 -4.59 -0.83 -5.86
CA MET A 1 -4.35 0.59 -6.18
C MET A 1 -2.99 0.98 -5.62
N ALA A 2 -2.12 1.55 -6.44
CA ALA A 2 -0.79 1.97 -6.02
C ALA A 2 -0.67 3.49 -6.08
N ASP A 3 -0.25 4.08 -4.97
CA ASP A 3 0.01 5.50 -4.80
C ASP A 3 1.31 5.88 -5.53
N THR A 4 1.25 6.88 -6.42
CA THR A 4 2.39 7.41 -7.18
C THR A 4 2.78 8.84 -6.76
N SER A 5 2.28 9.30 -5.63
CA SER A 5 2.55 10.63 -5.09
C SER A 5 3.96 10.76 -4.49
N ARG A 6 4.28 11.93 -3.96
CA ARG A 6 5.60 12.22 -3.38
C ARG A 6 6.06 11.22 -2.31
N THR A 7 5.14 10.59 -1.59
CA THR A 7 5.49 9.61 -0.57
C THR A 7 5.97 8.28 -1.15
N ALA A 8 5.57 7.96 -2.39
CA ALA A 8 6.06 6.80 -3.13
C ALA A 8 7.50 7.01 -3.67
N ALA A 9 7.93 8.28 -3.84
CA ALA A 9 9.29 8.60 -4.24
C ALA A 9 10.33 8.38 -3.13
N ALA A 10 9.90 8.29 -1.87
CA ALA A 10 10.81 8.10 -0.75
C ALA A 10 11.54 6.76 -0.88
N ARG A 11 12.87 6.79 -0.69
CA ARG A 11 13.70 5.57 -0.69
C ARG A 11 13.69 4.96 0.70
N ILE A 12 13.58 3.65 0.71
CA ILE A 12 13.76 2.82 1.91
C ILE A 12 14.90 1.87 1.60
N ALA A 13 15.97 1.95 2.38
CA ALA A 13 17.25 1.34 2.02
C ALA A 13 17.70 1.81 0.60
N ASP A 14 17.87 0.90 -0.32
CA ASP A 14 18.35 1.20 -1.67
C ASP A 14 17.24 1.31 -2.72
N GLU A 15 15.95 1.15 -2.33
CA GLU A 15 14.81 1.10 -3.24
C GLU A 15 13.81 2.25 -3.02
N PRO A 16 13.23 2.83 -4.09
CA PRO A 16 12.01 3.64 -3.97
C PRO A 16 10.84 2.80 -3.46
N ARG A 17 10.00 3.36 -2.61
CA ARG A 17 8.75 2.69 -2.16
C ARG A 17 7.85 2.29 -3.34
N LEU A 18 7.92 3.02 -4.44
CA LEU A 18 7.15 2.73 -5.65
C LEU A 18 7.53 1.39 -6.27
N ASP A 19 8.83 1.07 -6.32
CA ASP A 19 9.31 -0.18 -6.92
C ASP A 19 8.81 -1.38 -6.11
N THR A 20 8.92 -1.32 -4.79
CA THR A 20 8.32 -2.34 -3.90
C THR A 20 6.80 -2.45 -4.10
N ALA A 21 6.09 -1.33 -4.31
CA ALA A 21 4.64 -1.35 -4.57
C ALA A 21 4.32 -2.01 -5.92
N TRP A 22 5.18 -1.85 -6.94
CA TRP A 22 5.06 -2.54 -8.22
C TRP A 22 5.22 -4.04 -8.07
N GLU A 23 6.27 -4.49 -7.38
CA GLU A 23 6.52 -5.91 -7.11
C GLU A 23 5.36 -6.54 -6.34
N ALA A 24 4.90 -5.91 -5.27
CA ALA A 24 3.77 -6.37 -4.48
C ALA A 24 2.47 -6.45 -5.31
N SER A 25 2.25 -5.46 -6.20
CA SER A 25 1.10 -5.47 -7.11
C SER A 25 1.15 -6.61 -8.11
N LEU A 26 2.31 -6.88 -8.70
CA LEU A 26 2.50 -7.94 -9.69
C LEU A 26 2.37 -9.34 -9.06
N LEU A 27 2.99 -9.55 -7.89
CA LEU A 27 2.89 -10.82 -7.17
C LEU A 27 1.44 -11.12 -6.77
N LEU A 28 0.75 -10.13 -6.19
CA LEU A 28 -0.65 -10.29 -5.80
C LEU A 28 -1.54 -10.54 -7.02
N ALA A 29 -1.33 -9.82 -8.12
CA ALA A 29 -2.09 -10.00 -9.35
C ALA A 29 -1.88 -11.39 -9.96
N ALA A 30 -0.64 -11.90 -9.94
CA ALA A 30 -0.33 -13.25 -10.39
C ALA A 30 -1.07 -14.31 -9.58
N LEU A 31 -1.02 -14.21 -8.24
CA LEU A 31 -1.68 -15.15 -7.34
C LEU A 31 -3.21 -15.09 -7.49
N ALA A 32 -3.80 -13.90 -7.48
CA ALA A 32 -5.24 -13.74 -7.61
C ALA A 32 -5.74 -14.23 -8.97
N SER A 33 -5.02 -13.93 -10.06
CA SER A 33 -5.34 -14.43 -11.39
C SER A 33 -5.23 -15.95 -11.49
N HIS A 34 -4.20 -16.56 -10.88
CA HIS A 34 -4.05 -18.00 -10.82
C HIS A 34 -5.18 -18.66 -10.01
N ALA A 35 -5.64 -17.99 -8.98
CA ALA A 35 -6.77 -18.42 -8.14
C ALA A 35 -8.16 -18.18 -8.79
N GLY A 36 -8.21 -17.69 -10.04
CA GLY A 36 -9.43 -17.42 -10.80
C GLY A 36 -10.15 -16.12 -10.44
N ASP A 37 -9.55 -15.26 -9.64
CA ASP A 37 -10.14 -13.97 -9.28
C ASP A 37 -9.93 -12.94 -10.40
N ARG A 38 -10.89 -12.03 -10.52
CA ARG A 38 -10.75 -10.86 -11.38
C ARG A 38 -9.84 -9.84 -10.69
N VAL A 39 -8.85 -9.37 -11.43
CA VAL A 39 -7.92 -8.34 -10.97
C VAL A 39 -8.06 -7.08 -11.82
N ASP A 40 -8.21 -5.96 -11.15
CA ASP A 40 -8.14 -4.64 -11.76
C ASP A 40 -7.02 -3.85 -11.07
N PHE A 41 -6.18 -3.18 -11.85
CA PHE A 41 -5.04 -2.38 -11.35
C PHE A 41 -5.27 -0.90 -11.61
N LEU A 42 -4.85 -0.07 -10.66
CA LEU A 42 -4.91 1.39 -10.75
C LEU A 42 -3.67 2.01 -10.08
N ALA A 43 -2.91 2.78 -10.84
CA ALA A 43 -1.87 3.68 -10.34
C ALA A 43 -2.44 5.10 -10.28
N TRP A 44 -2.21 5.81 -9.16
CA TRP A 44 -2.89 7.09 -8.94
C TRP A 44 -2.11 8.00 -7.99
N ASP A 45 -2.29 9.31 -8.21
CA ASP A 45 -1.92 10.40 -7.31
C ASP A 45 -3.08 11.41 -7.22
N ARG A 46 -3.00 12.56 -7.87
CA ARG A 46 -4.13 13.47 -8.09
C ARG A 46 -5.01 13.02 -9.25
N ARG A 47 -4.45 12.19 -10.12
CA ARG A 47 -5.11 11.64 -11.30
C ARG A 47 -4.77 10.16 -11.44
N VAL A 48 -5.51 9.47 -12.27
CA VAL A 48 -5.15 8.12 -12.66
C VAL A 48 -3.97 8.19 -13.62
N ARG A 49 -2.86 7.55 -13.24
CA ARG A 49 -1.61 7.49 -14.00
C ARG A 49 -1.56 6.25 -14.89
N GLY A 50 -2.10 5.15 -14.41
CA GLY A 50 -2.18 3.89 -15.13
C GLY A 50 -3.39 3.08 -14.69
N ARG A 51 -3.99 2.34 -15.63
CA ARG A 51 -5.17 1.52 -15.37
C ARG A 51 -5.13 0.25 -16.21
N VAL A 52 -5.38 -0.89 -15.57
CA VAL A 52 -5.62 -2.17 -16.24
C VAL A 52 -6.93 -2.75 -15.74
N GLN A 53 -7.84 -3.02 -16.66
CA GLN A 53 -9.16 -3.60 -16.39
C GLN A 53 -9.49 -4.66 -17.44
N GLY A 54 -10.26 -5.69 -17.02
CA GLY A 54 -10.78 -6.71 -17.92
C GLY A 54 -9.73 -7.63 -18.54
N ALA A 55 -8.49 -7.62 -18.04
CA ALA A 55 -7.47 -8.58 -18.43
C ALA A 55 -7.43 -9.77 -17.46
N SER A 56 -7.01 -10.93 -17.93
CA SER A 56 -6.85 -12.16 -17.14
C SER A 56 -5.67 -12.98 -17.64
N GLY A 57 -5.21 -13.93 -16.82
CA GLY A 57 -4.09 -14.80 -17.15
C GLY A 57 -2.80 -14.04 -17.49
N PRO A 58 -1.96 -14.56 -18.40
CA PRO A 58 -0.68 -13.94 -18.77
C PRO A 58 -0.82 -12.51 -19.33
N ALA A 59 -1.92 -12.21 -20.01
CA ALA A 59 -2.17 -10.87 -20.57
C ALA A 59 -2.37 -9.81 -19.46
N LEU A 60 -2.83 -10.17 -18.27
CA LEU A 60 -2.96 -9.25 -17.15
C LEU A 60 -1.60 -8.70 -16.73
N LEU A 61 -0.64 -9.59 -16.47
CA LEU A 61 0.70 -9.20 -16.00
C LEU A 61 1.44 -8.35 -17.04
N ALA A 62 1.39 -8.75 -18.32
CA ALA A 62 2.00 -7.97 -19.40
C ALA A 62 1.42 -6.55 -19.45
N ARG A 63 0.09 -6.40 -19.41
CA ARG A 63 -0.56 -5.09 -19.39
C ARG A 63 -0.28 -4.28 -18.14
N MET A 64 -0.09 -4.93 -16.99
CA MET A 64 0.32 -4.24 -15.75
C MET A 64 1.74 -3.70 -15.88
N VAL A 65 2.69 -4.51 -16.38
CA VAL A 65 4.07 -4.07 -16.62
C VAL A 65 4.09 -2.88 -17.58
N ASP A 66 3.38 -2.97 -18.71
CA ASP A 66 3.28 -1.88 -19.68
C ASP A 66 2.68 -0.60 -19.05
N ALA A 67 1.66 -0.73 -18.21
CA ALA A 67 1.03 0.39 -17.54
C ALA A 67 1.93 1.03 -16.45
N MET A 68 2.84 0.28 -15.85
CA MET A 68 3.78 0.71 -14.81
C MET A 68 5.05 1.34 -15.41
N ALA A 69 5.54 0.82 -16.54
CA ALA A 69 6.87 1.11 -17.10
C ALA A 69 7.17 2.59 -17.32
N GLY A 70 6.16 3.41 -17.59
CA GLY A 70 6.32 4.86 -17.80
C GLY A 70 5.92 5.72 -16.59
N ILE A 71 5.67 5.12 -15.43
CA ILE A 71 5.21 5.87 -14.25
C ILE A 71 6.34 6.02 -13.25
N GLU A 72 6.73 7.27 -13.02
CA GLU A 72 7.60 7.67 -11.92
C GLU A 72 6.77 8.37 -10.84
N ALA A 73 7.22 8.30 -9.58
CA ALA A 73 6.57 9.02 -8.49
C ALA A 73 6.71 10.53 -8.69
N GLU A 74 5.61 11.24 -8.59
CA GLU A 74 5.60 12.71 -8.68
C GLU A 74 5.61 13.35 -7.29
N LEU A 75 6.31 14.49 -7.16
CA LEU A 75 6.43 15.23 -5.89
C LEU A 75 5.15 16.05 -5.58
N ILE A 76 4.01 15.41 -5.72
CA ILE A 76 2.67 15.96 -5.45
C ILE A 76 1.96 15.16 -4.36
N GLU A 77 0.99 15.78 -3.71
CA GLU A 77 0.15 15.08 -2.73
C GLU A 77 -0.90 14.21 -3.43
N ALA A 78 -1.22 13.05 -2.83
CA ALA A 78 -2.29 12.19 -3.29
C ALA A 78 -3.67 12.81 -3.02
N ASP A 79 -4.59 12.73 -3.99
CA ASP A 79 -6.00 13.09 -3.79
C ASP A 79 -6.78 11.91 -3.22
N TRP A 80 -6.73 11.77 -1.91
CA TRP A 80 -7.44 10.73 -1.18
C TRP A 80 -8.96 10.82 -1.36
N ALA A 81 -9.52 12.02 -1.47
CA ALA A 81 -10.96 12.21 -1.61
C ALA A 81 -11.52 11.55 -2.87
N SER A 82 -10.73 11.43 -3.93
CA SER A 82 -11.12 10.77 -5.18
C SER A 82 -11.15 9.23 -5.09
N VAL A 83 -10.41 8.61 -4.16
CA VAL A 83 -10.21 7.15 -4.09
C VAL A 83 -11.52 6.35 -4.04
N PRO A 84 -12.52 6.67 -3.19
CA PRO A 84 -13.78 5.95 -3.20
C PRO A 84 -14.52 6.05 -4.54
N GLY A 85 -14.40 7.19 -5.22
CA GLY A 85 -14.94 7.41 -6.58
C GLY A 85 -14.26 6.52 -7.61
N GLN A 86 -12.92 6.44 -7.57
CA GLN A 86 -12.14 5.59 -8.47
C GLN A 86 -12.47 4.10 -8.27
N VAL A 87 -12.61 3.64 -7.02
CA VAL A 87 -13.02 2.26 -6.72
C VAL A 87 -14.41 1.96 -7.29
N ARG A 88 -15.38 2.88 -7.12
CA ARG A 88 -16.74 2.70 -7.68
C ARG A 88 -16.76 2.64 -9.21
N GLN A 89 -15.85 3.32 -9.91
CA GLN A 89 -15.72 3.23 -11.36
C GLN A 89 -15.17 1.87 -11.82
N VAL A 90 -14.40 1.19 -10.98
CA VAL A 90 -13.83 -0.12 -11.26
C VAL A 90 -14.81 -1.25 -10.93
N THR A 91 -15.49 -1.17 -9.79
CA THR A 91 -16.42 -2.21 -9.35
C THR A 91 -17.60 -1.64 -8.56
N SER A 92 -18.79 -2.19 -8.83
CA SER A 92 -20.00 -1.97 -8.02
C SER A 92 -20.24 -3.10 -7.02
N ARG A 93 -19.48 -4.21 -7.11
CA ARG A 93 -19.61 -5.37 -6.24
C ARG A 93 -18.64 -5.28 -5.07
N ARG A 94 -18.91 -6.07 -4.02
CA ARG A 94 -17.93 -6.27 -2.95
C ARG A 94 -16.64 -6.84 -3.54
N ALA A 95 -15.50 -6.32 -3.12
CA ALA A 95 -14.19 -6.70 -3.62
C ALA A 95 -13.14 -6.53 -2.52
N LEU A 96 -12.00 -7.17 -2.70
CA LEU A 96 -10.78 -6.80 -1.98
C LEU A 96 -10.20 -5.54 -2.62
N VAL A 97 -10.04 -4.50 -1.84
CA VAL A 97 -9.35 -3.26 -2.24
C VAL A 97 -8.02 -3.20 -1.51
N VAL A 98 -6.93 -3.27 -2.25
CA VAL A 98 -5.58 -3.13 -1.70
C VAL A 98 -5.06 -1.74 -2.03
N LEU A 99 -4.68 -0.98 -1.00
CA LEU A 99 -4.07 0.33 -1.10
C LEU A 99 -2.58 0.20 -0.74
N LEU A 100 -1.71 0.34 -1.73
CA LEU A 100 -0.26 0.37 -1.55
C LEU A 100 0.17 1.84 -1.44
N THR A 101 0.54 2.26 -0.23
CA THR A 101 0.87 3.66 0.08
C THR A 101 1.69 3.77 1.35
N ALA A 102 2.38 4.89 1.53
CA ALA A 102 3.07 5.23 2.78
C ALA A 102 2.05 5.66 3.85
N ALA A 103 1.46 4.69 4.52
CA ALA A 103 0.40 4.91 5.51
C ALA A 103 0.87 5.67 6.75
N ASP A 104 2.16 5.59 7.07
CA ASP A 104 2.83 6.25 8.18
C ASP A 104 3.13 7.74 7.92
N ALA A 105 3.16 8.16 6.65
CA ALA A 105 3.42 9.55 6.31
C ALA A 105 2.25 10.47 6.75
N PRO A 106 2.52 11.56 7.51
CA PRO A 106 1.46 12.37 8.15
C PRO A 106 0.39 12.92 7.19
N GLY A 107 0.77 13.29 5.97
CA GLY A 107 -0.16 13.75 4.94
C GLY A 107 -1.09 12.64 4.45
N ASN A 108 -0.52 11.49 4.14
CA ASN A 108 -1.25 10.32 3.66
C ASN A 108 -2.15 9.72 4.72
N SER A 109 -1.67 9.55 5.95
CA SER A 109 -2.45 8.94 7.04
C SER A 109 -3.76 9.68 7.29
N ARG A 110 -3.74 11.02 7.29
CA ARG A 110 -4.94 11.83 7.51
C ARG A 110 -5.96 11.66 6.39
N GLY A 111 -5.53 11.75 5.13
CA GLY A 111 -6.41 11.55 3.97
C GLY A 111 -6.99 10.14 3.92
N LEU A 112 -6.14 9.13 4.15
CA LEU A 112 -6.52 7.73 4.19
C LEU A 112 -7.59 7.44 5.27
N LEU A 113 -7.38 7.90 6.50
CA LEU A 113 -8.34 7.72 7.60
C LEU A 113 -9.71 8.35 7.30
N THR A 114 -9.74 9.44 6.53
CA THR A 114 -11.00 10.10 6.13
C THR A 114 -11.81 9.25 5.15
N VAL A 115 -11.16 8.52 4.24
CA VAL A 115 -11.86 7.76 3.19
C VAL A 115 -12.09 6.29 3.54
N LEU A 116 -11.32 5.72 4.47
CA LEU A 116 -11.45 4.33 4.88
C LEU A 116 -12.89 3.90 5.24
N PRO A 117 -13.68 4.66 6.01
CA PRO A 117 -15.06 4.25 6.34
C PRO A 117 -15.93 4.03 5.10
N GLN A 118 -15.74 4.83 4.05
CA GLN A 118 -16.49 4.69 2.80
C GLN A 118 -16.11 3.41 2.03
N LEU A 119 -14.85 3.00 2.12
CA LEU A 119 -14.34 1.79 1.48
C LEU A 119 -14.71 0.53 2.27
N THR A 120 -14.47 0.54 3.58
CA THR A 120 -14.71 -0.62 4.46
C THR A 120 -16.19 -0.95 4.64
N ALA A 121 -17.08 0.04 4.45
CA ALA A 121 -18.54 -0.21 4.44
C ALA A 121 -18.98 -1.17 3.33
N ARG A 122 -18.22 -1.31 2.25
CA ARG A 122 -18.60 -2.08 1.06
C ARG A 122 -17.59 -3.16 0.66
N HIS A 123 -16.33 -2.96 0.99
CA HIS A 123 -15.21 -3.75 0.52
C HIS A 123 -14.39 -4.30 1.69
N THR A 124 -13.69 -5.39 1.46
CA THR A 124 -12.57 -5.79 2.32
C THR A 124 -11.37 -4.93 1.92
N VAL A 125 -10.77 -4.21 2.87
CA VAL A 125 -9.70 -3.26 2.57
C VAL A 125 -8.40 -3.68 3.24
N ILE A 126 -7.33 -3.81 2.45
CA ILE A 126 -5.96 -3.92 2.94
C ILE A 126 -5.25 -2.59 2.67
N VAL A 127 -4.57 -2.06 3.68
CA VAL A 127 -3.60 -0.98 3.52
C VAL A 127 -2.21 -1.58 3.70
N ALA A 128 -1.42 -1.56 2.64
CA ALA A 128 -0.08 -2.10 2.59
C ALA A 128 0.96 -0.98 2.49
N SER A 129 1.95 -0.99 3.37
CA SER A 129 2.96 0.06 3.50
C SER A 129 4.35 -0.53 3.64
N VAL A 130 5.33 0.05 2.94
CA VAL A 130 6.74 -0.30 3.10
C VAL A 130 7.23 0.27 4.43
N ALA A 131 7.67 -0.58 5.33
CA ALA A 131 8.29 -0.20 6.60
C ALA A 131 9.80 0.06 6.41
N ASP A 132 10.31 1.09 7.08
CA ASP A 132 11.75 1.38 7.05
C ASP A 132 12.48 0.58 8.15
N PRO A 133 13.32 -0.40 7.79
CA PRO A 133 14.05 -1.20 8.76
C PRO A 133 15.07 -0.38 9.57
N THR A 134 15.53 0.77 9.02
CA THR A 134 16.52 1.61 9.72
C THR A 134 15.91 2.26 10.96
N ILE A 135 14.61 2.53 10.98
CA ILE A 135 13.90 3.04 12.15
C ILE A 135 14.01 2.05 13.32
N VAL A 136 13.86 0.76 13.05
CA VAL A 136 13.97 -0.29 14.09
C VAL A 136 15.41 -0.44 14.59
N ALA A 137 16.39 -0.34 13.71
CA ALA A 137 17.81 -0.40 14.05
C ALA A 137 18.20 0.81 14.91
N SER A 138 17.92 2.02 14.42
CA SER A 138 18.26 3.28 15.13
C SER A 138 17.60 3.39 16.49
N ALA A 139 16.39 2.83 16.66
CA ALA A 139 15.71 2.81 17.97
C ALA A 139 16.48 2.04 19.06
N ARG A 140 17.48 1.24 18.71
CA ARG A 140 18.28 0.42 19.64
C ARG A 140 19.67 1.01 19.95
N GLU A 141 20.15 1.94 19.16
CA GLU A 141 21.49 2.52 19.30
C GLU A 141 21.54 3.52 20.47
N ARG A 142 22.62 3.43 21.33
CA ARG A 142 22.77 4.22 22.56
C ARG A 142 24.24 4.58 22.86
N GLY A 143 25.15 4.41 21.89
CA GLY A 143 26.59 4.56 22.10
C GLY A 143 27.07 6.02 22.19
N SER A 144 26.31 6.96 21.63
CA SER A 144 26.60 8.40 21.64
C SER A 144 25.36 9.23 21.90
N LEU A 145 25.54 10.53 22.21
CA LEU A 145 24.44 11.45 22.43
C LEU A 145 23.55 11.59 21.19
N ASP A 146 24.16 11.64 20.00
CA ASP A 146 23.45 11.74 18.73
C ASP A 146 22.62 10.48 18.46
N GLU A 147 23.15 9.30 18.76
CA GLU A 147 22.41 8.05 18.66
C GLU A 147 21.23 8.00 19.65
N VAL A 148 21.37 8.54 20.85
CA VAL A 148 20.25 8.64 21.80
C VAL A 148 19.13 9.53 21.26
N TYR A 149 19.45 10.67 20.63
CA TYR A 149 18.46 11.50 19.98
C TYR A 149 17.83 10.83 18.78
N ALA A 150 18.62 10.20 17.92
CA ALA A 150 18.14 9.44 16.78
C ALA A 150 17.20 8.30 17.22
N ALA A 151 17.58 7.58 18.27
CA ALA A 151 16.75 6.51 18.82
C ALA A 151 15.42 7.02 19.41
N ALA A 152 15.43 8.17 20.08
CA ALA A 152 14.19 8.78 20.58
C ALA A 152 13.27 9.21 19.44
N ALA A 153 13.83 9.76 18.35
CA ALA A 153 13.08 10.10 17.16
C ALA A 153 12.51 8.86 16.45
N ALA A 154 13.30 7.80 16.33
CA ALA A 154 12.89 6.52 15.75
C ALA A 154 11.76 5.85 16.56
N GLU A 155 11.87 5.83 17.90
CA GLU A 155 10.80 5.32 18.77
C GLU A 155 9.52 6.15 18.63
N ARG A 156 9.63 7.47 18.52
CA ARG A 156 8.48 8.33 18.30
C ARG A 156 7.81 8.02 16.95
N ALA A 157 8.59 7.88 15.88
CA ALA A 157 8.07 7.55 14.56
C ALA A 157 7.36 6.17 14.58
N ARG A 158 7.94 5.17 15.24
CA ARG A 158 7.34 3.85 15.42
C ARG A 158 6.00 3.91 16.16
N LEU A 159 5.96 4.62 17.27
CA LEU A 159 4.72 4.80 18.06
C LEU A 159 3.63 5.52 17.26
N ASP A 160 3.99 6.52 16.46
CA ASP A 160 3.03 7.24 15.62
C ASP A 160 2.51 6.34 14.47
N ALA A 161 3.37 5.53 13.85
CA ALA A 161 2.96 4.52 12.86
C ALA A 161 2.01 3.47 13.48
N ASP A 162 2.32 2.96 14.67
CA ASP A 162 1.47 2.01 15.40
C ASP A 162 0.07 2.60 15.71
N ARG A 163 0.02 3.88 16.11
CA ARG A 163 -1.24 4.60 16.36
C ARG A 163 -2.08 4.72 15.08
N VAL A 164 -1.45 5.07 13.98
CA VAL A 164 -2.11 5.18 12.68
C VAL A 164 -2.65 3.81 12.23
N ALA A 165 -1.83 2.76 12.31
CA ALA A 165 -2.25 1.39 12.00
C ALA A 165 -3.41 0.93 12.89
N ALA A 166 -3.37 1.22 14.20
CA ALA A 166 -4.47 0.91 15.11
C ALA A 166 -5.76 1.68 14.75
N ALA A 167 -5.65 2.94 14.32
CA ALA A 167 -6.78 3.71 13.85
C ALA A 167 -7.41 3.11 12.58
N MET A 168 -6.59 2.70 11.60
CA MET A 168 -7.06 2.03 10.37
C MET A 168 -7.78 0.72 10.68
N ARG A 169 -7.23 -0.10 11.59
CA ARG A 169 -7.87 -1.35 12.02
C ARG A 169 -9.22 -1.10 12.70
N ARG A 170 -9.35 -0.06 13.54
CA ARG A 170 -10.65 0.34 14.13
C ARG A 170 -11.68 0.76 13.07
N LEU A 171 -11.24 1.28 11.95
CA LEU A 171 -12.09 1.61 10.79
C LEU A 171 -12.35 0.41 9.87
N GLY A 172 -11.95 -0.80 10.28
CA GLY A 172 -12.23 -2.04 9.56
C GLY A 172 -11.23 -2.40 8.47
N ALA A 173 -10.11 -1.68 8.33
CA ALA A 173 -9.06 -2.05 7.41
C ALA A 173 -8.09 -3.08 8.02
N ILE A 174 -7.52 -3.90 7.17
CA ILE A 174 -6.39 -4.78 7.47
C ILE A 174 -5.12 -4.00 7.13
N THR A 175 -4.14 -4.01 8.02
CA THR A 175 -2.87 -3.31 7.79
C THR A 175 -1.74 -4.32 7.62
N VAL A 176 -0.97 -4.18 6.55
CA VAL A 176 0.25 -4.95 6.27
C VAL A 176 1.40 -3.96 6.17
N ALA A 177 2.39 -4.08 7.05
CA ALA A 177 3.59 -3.25 7.02
C ALA A 177 4.81 -4.15 7.16
N ALA A 178 5.73 -4.07 6.22
CA ALA A 178 6.93 -4.90 6.18
C ALA A 178 8.06 -4.19 5.40
N PRO A 179 9.33 -4.55 5.63
CA PRO A 179 10.45 -4.08 4.81
C PRO A 179 10.25 -4.38 3.32
N PRO A 180 10.98 -3.70 2.41
CA PRO A 180 10.79 -3.85 0.97
C PRO A 180 10.71 -5.30 0.48
N GLN A 181 11.67 -6.14 0.86
CA GLN A 181 11.74 -7.54 0.42
C GLN A 181 10.66 -8.45 1.01
N GLU A 182 10.10 -8.05 2.16
CA GLU A 182 9.09 -8.83 2.88
C GLU A 182 7.64 -8.38 2.56
N LEU A 183 7.43 -7.16 2.07
CA LEU A 183 6.10 -6.65 1.81
C LEU A 183 5.34 -7.43 0.73
N PRO A 184 5.94 -7.78 -0.43
CA PRO A 184 5.23 -8.55 -1.44
C PRO A 184 4.73 -9.91 -0.93
N PRO A 185 5.57 -10.78 -0.28
CA PRO A 185 5.07 -12.03 0.28
C PRO A 185 4.08 -11.83 1.43
N ALA A 186 4.28 -10.86 2.34
CA ALA A 186 3.34 -10.61 3.42
C ALA A 186 1.95 -10.19 2.92
N LEU A 187 1.90 -9.40 1.84
CA LEU A 187 0.64 -9.04 1.20
C LEU A 187 -0.03 -10.25 0.53
N ALA A 188 0.76 -11.12 -0.09
CA ALA A 188 0.28 -12.36 -0.68
C ALA A 188 -0.33 -13.30 0.38
N ASP A 189 0.34 -13.45 1.52
CA ASP A 189 -0.15 -14.25 2.65
C ASP A 189 -1.48 -13.69 3.18
N ALA A 190 -1.58 -12.37 3.37
CA ALA A 190 -2.82 -11.73 3.81
C ALA A 190 -3.99 -11.98 2.82
N TYR A 191 -3.72 -11.97 1.51
CA TYR A 191 -4.72 -12.33 0.51
C TYR A 191 -5.15 -13.82 0.64
N LEU A 192 -4.19 -14.73 0.76
CA LEU A 192 -4.47 -16.17 0.89
C LEU A 192 -5.29 -16.48 2.14
N GLU A 193 -4.95 -15.86 3.27
CA GLU A 193 -5.71 -15.98 4.53
C GLU A 193 -7.17 -15.52 4.36
N LEU A 194 -7.38 -14.37 3.73
CA LEU A 194 -8.72 -13.84 3.46
C LEU A 194 -9.52 -14.75 2.53
N LYS A 195 -8.88 -15.30 1.52
CA LYS A 195 -9.50 -16.24 0.57
C LYS A 195 -9.87 -17.56 1.25
N ALA A 196 -8.97 -18.12 2.04
CA ALA A 196 -9.22 -19.33 2.82
C ALA A 196 -10.35 -19.14 3.85
N ALA A 197 -10.49 -17.92 4.41
CA ALA A 197 -11.55 -17.59 5.34
C ALA A 197 -12.90 -17.22 4.67
N GLY A 198 -12.99 -17.25 3.32
CA GLY A 198 -14.20 -16.89 2.57
C GLY A 198 -14.59 -15.41 2.71
N ARG A 199 -13.63 -14.51 2.89
CA ARG A 199 -13.85 -13.09 3.16
C ARG A 199 -13.65 -12.18 1.94
N LEU A 200 -13.43 -12.77 0.77
CA LEU A 200 -13.27 -12.07 -0.52
C LEU A 200 -14.56 -12.03 -1.32
#